data_261b83549b13678891199348d81a3ce6
#
_entry.id   261b83549b13678891199348d81a3ce6
#
_cell.length_a   1.000
_cell.length_b   1.000
_cell.length_c   1.000
_cell.angle_alpha   90.00
_cell.angle_beta   90.00
_cell.angle_gamma   90.00
#
_symmetry.space_group_name_H-M   'P 1'
#
loop_
_entity.id
_entity.type
_entity.pdbx_description
1 polymer ?
#
loop_
_entity_poly.entity_id
_entity_poly.type
_entity_poly.pdbx_seq_one_letter_code
_entity_poly.pdbx_strand_id
1 'polypeptide(L)'
;MQRLLMLLLTVLAGILPSAANAWWQPDWQYRKQITVDSTPQGSPLGGAAGRTPLLVRLHTGNFTFDGINEKGADIRFVAGDDQTVLNHQLEAFDPLLGMALIWVDLPELADGQRQDIWMYYGNQKAPASANGQLTFDPNYTLVYHFDGAAGAPPRDTTGNSNNAQTPMAAAVDGVIGRAAQFAGGAPLMLPASPSLAVPAAGAFTFSAWVRADQPAGEQLVYARRDAGNALLIGINQGVPFVEVNGQRSQPGQSLTPAAWQHLAVTADGSRVTLYVNGRATSSLAASLPPLNTPAALGGDVPAPAVAA
;
A
#
# COMPACT_ATOMS: atom_id res chain seq x y z
N MET A 1 -69.70 11.92 -10.46
CA MET A 1 -68.82 11.40 -9.40
C MET A 1 -67.71 10.46 -9.91
N GLN A 2 -67.97 9.54 -10.84
CA GLN A 2 -66.98 8.60 -11.36
C GLN A 2 -65.79 9.26 -12.13
N ARG A 3 -65.99 10.33 -12.86
CA ARG A 3 -64.93 11.06 -13.58
C ARG A 3 -64.03 11.88 -12.69
N LEU A 4 -64.50 12.35 -11.54
CA LEU A 4 -63.71 13.08 -10.56
C LEU A 4 -62.80 12.15 -9.74
N LEU A 5 -63.29 10.91 -9.50
CA LEU A 5 -62.52 9.91 -8.80
C LEU A 5 -61.35 9.38 -9.65
N MET A 6 -61.49 9.25 -10.97
CA MET A 6 -60.41 8.88 -11.89
C MET A 6 -59.32 9.95 -12.00
N LEU A 7 -59.68 11.25 -11.91
CA LEU A 7 -58.71 12.34 -11.96
C LEU A 7 -57.88 12.43 -10.65
N LEU A 8 -58.49 12.03 -9.53
CA LEU A 8 -57.77 12.00 -8.24
C LEU A 8 -56.79 10.82 -8.16
N LEU A 9 -57.12 9.67 -8.77
CA LEU A 9 -56.22 8.50 -8.82
C LEU A 9 -55.05 8.70 -9.78
N THR A 10 -55.20 9.46 -10.85
CA THR A 10 -54.08 9.78 -11.78
C THR A 10 -53.10 10.81 -11.24
N VAL A 11 -53.51 11.71 -10.34
CA VAL A 11 -52.61 12.65 -9.69
C VAL A 11 -51.80 12.01 -8.56
N LEU A 12 -52.33 10.94 -7.93
CA LEU A 12 -51.58 10.20 -6.87
C LEU A 12 -50.50 9.25 -7.40
N ALA A 13 -50.58 8.86 -8.68
CA ALA A 13 -49.59 7.99 -9.30
C ALA A 13 -48.27 8.72 -9.77
N GLY A 14 -48.25 10.03 -9.70
CA GLY A 14 -47.11 10.87 -10.17
C GLY A 14 -46.08 11.28 -9.11
N ILE A 15 -46.30 10.94 -7.84
CA ILE A 15 -45.33 11.24 -6.77
C ILE A 15 -44.73 9.89 -6.29
N LEU A 16 -44.04 9.19 -7.19
CA LEU A 16 -43.02 8.29 -6.75
C LEU A 16 -41.87 9.17 -6.23
N PRO A 17 -41.48 9.07 -4.96
CA PRO A 17 -40.25 9.72 -4.54
C PRO A 17 -39.16 9.15 -5.45
N SER A 18 -38.52 10.01 -6.27
CA SER A 18 -37.23 9.66 -6.80
C SER A 18 -36.43 9.17 -5.60
N ALA A 19 -35.89 7.96 -5.69
CA ALA A 19 -34.98 7.47 -4.67
C ALA A 19 -33.88 8.51 -4.56
N ALA A 20 -34.04 9.45 -3.61
CA ALA A 20 -32.93 10.27 -3.15
C ALA A 20 -31.90 9.24 -2.71
N ASN A 21 -30.73 9.24 -3.34
CA ASN A 21 -29.63 8.39 -2.91
C ASN A 21 -29.51 8.56 -1.39
N ALA A 22 -29.92 7.51 -0.67
CA ALA A 22 -30.03 7.58 0.76
C ALA A 22 -28.62 7.85 1.30
N TRP A 23 -28.45 8.92 2.03
CA TRP A 23 -27.23 9.22 2.76
C TRP A 23 -26.87 8.00 3.62
N TRP A 24 -25.65 7.46 3.48
CA TRP A 24 -25.23 6.21 4.16
C TRP A 24 -25.59 6.20 5.66
N GLN A 25 -25.30 7.32 6.36
CA GLN A 25 -25.65 7.49 7.77
C GLN A 25 -25.99 8.95 8.05
N PRO A 26 -27.13 9.27 8.69
CA PRO A 26 -27.59 10.64 8.91
C PRO A 26 -26.69 11.45 9.86
N ASP A 27 -25.88 10.81 10.70
CA ASP A 27 -25.00 11.47 11.66
C ASP A 27 -23.77 12.10 11.04
N TRP A 28 -23.43 11.72 9.78
CA TRP A 28 -22.34 12.33 9.02
C TRP A 28 -22.86 13.54 8.23
N GLN A 29 -22.27 14.72 8.50
CA GLN A 29 -22.76 15.98 7.92
C GLN A 29 -22.29 16.21 6.49
N TYR A 30 -21.13 15.63 6.12
CA TYR A 30 -20.49 15.86 4.84
C TYR A 30 -20.08 14.55 4.17
N ARG A 31 -20.09 14.58 2.84
CA ARG A 31 -19.45 13.54 2.04
C ARG A 31 -18.73 14.11 0.83
N LYS A 32 -17.69 13.42 0.40
CA LYS A 32 -16.94 13.73 -0.82
C LYS A 32 -16.90 12.51 -1.71
N GLN A 33 -17.28 12.68 -2.97
CA GLN A 33 -17.07 11.66 -4.00
C GLN A 33 -15.61 11.63 -4.42
N ILE A 34 -15.05 10.44 -4.56
CA ILE A 34 -13.71 10.18 -5.06
C ILE A 34 -13.87 9.21 -6.22
N THR A 35 -13.48 9.63 -7.42
CA THR A 35 -13.53 8.81 -8.62
C THR A 35 -12.15 8.22 -8.89
N VAL A 36 -12.08 6.90 -8.97
CA VAL A 36 -10.89 6.16 -9.43
C VAL A 36 -11.06 5.91 -10.92
N ASP A 37 -10.18 6.48 -11.73
CA ASP A 37 -10.27 6.43 -13.20
C ASP A 37 -9.14 5.57 -13.77
N SER A 38 -9.46 4.32 -14.10
CA SER A 38 -8.56 3.36 -14.77
C SER A 38 -8.75 3.32 -16.30
N THR A 39 -9.51 4.25 -16.86
CA THR A 39 -9.66 4.38 -18.32
C THR A 39 -8.37 4.86 -18.99
N PRO A 40 -8.24 4.78 -20.32
CA PRO A 40 -7.09 5.33 -21.05
C PRO A 40 -6.84 6.82 -20.82
N GLN A 41 -7.86 7.60 -20.40
CA GLN A 41 -7.75 9.02 -20.08
C GLN A 41 -7.29 9.27 -18.63
N GLY A 42 -7.39 8.26 -17.76
CA GLY A 42 -6.91 8.27 -16.39
C GLY A 42 -5.59 7.52 -16.23
N SER A 43 -5.59 6.47 -15.43
CA SER A 43 -4.42 5.61 -15.16
C SER A 43 -4.73 4.18 -15.56
N PRO A 44 -4.54 3.81 -16.84
CA PRO A 44 -4.84 2.46 -17.33
C PRO A 44 -3.95 1.42 -16.63
N LEU A 45 -4.55 0.29 -16.25
CA LEU A 45 -3.87 -0.76 -15.48
C LEU A 45 -3.26 -1.85 -16.38
N GLY A 46 -3.86 -2.09 -17.56
CA GLY A 46 -3.49 -3.20 -18.44
C GLY A 46 -4.08 -4.55 -18.01
N GLY A 47 -5.05 -4.54 -17.11
CA GLY A 47 -5.79 -5.67 -16.58
C GLY A 47 -6.40 -5.35 -15.22
N ALA A 48 -7.44 -6.05 -14.81
CA ALA A 48 -8.04 -5.86 -13.49
C ALA A 48 -7.03 -6.19 -12.37
N ALA A 49 -6.89 -5.29 -11.39
CA ALA A 49 -5.99 -5.50 -10.27
C ALA A 49 -6.66 -6.25 -9.10
N GLY A 50 -7.99 -6.45 -9.14
CA GLY A 50 -8.73 -7.06 -8.05
C GLY A 50 -8.76 -6.20 -6.80
N ARG A 51 -8.76 -6.84 -5.62
CA ARG A 51 -8.71 -6.14 -4.33
C ARG A 51 -7.38 -5.40 -4.19
N THR A 52 -7.44 -4.09 -3.90
CA THR A 52 -6.26 -3.22 -3.93
C THR A 52 -6.35 -2.14 -2.86
N PRO A 53 -5.31 -1.94 -2.03
CA PRO A 53 -5.23 -0.78 -1.17
C PRO A 53 -4.91 0.48 -2.01
N LEU A 54 -5.85 1.41 -2.04
CA LEU A 54 -5.74 2.69 -2.75
C LEU A 54 -5.28 3.78 -1.79
N LEU A 55 -4.26 4.56 -2.18
CA LEU A 55 -3.86 5.75 -1.42
C LEU A 55 -4.71 6.96 -1.83
N VAL A 56 -5.53 7.45 -0.91
CA VAL A 56 -6.25 8.72 -1.03
C VAL A 56 -5.41 9.83 -0.42
N ARG A 57 -5.07 10.83 -1.23
CA ARG A 57 -4.35 12.02 -0.80
C ARG A 57 -5.29 13.22 -0.75
N LEU A 58 -5.46 13.79 0.45
CA LEU A 58 -6.19 15.03 0.67
C LEU A 58 -5.21 16.16 0.96
N HIS A 59 -5.47 17.32 0.40
CA HIS A 59 -4.72 18.55 0.65
C HIS A 59 -5.62 19.76 0.40
N THR A 60 -5.22 20.95 0.83
CA THR A 60 -6.01 22.18 0.73
C THR A 60 -6.49 22.52 -0.69
N GLY A 61 -5.83 22.00 -1.73
CA GLY A 61 -6.25 22.19 -3.12
C GLY A 61 -7.38 21.26 -3.57
N ASN A 62 -7.68 20.19 -2.84
CA ASN A 62 -8.73 19.24 -3.21
C ASN A 62 -9.72 18.93 -2.08
N PHE A 63 -9.45 19.39 -0.86
CA PHE A 63 -10.29 19.12 0.31
C PHE A 63 -10.25 20.27 1.32
N THR A 64 -11.39 20.56 1.92
CA THR A 64 -11.52 21.52 3.04
C THR A 64 -11.62 20.72 4.33
N PHE A 65 -10.67 20.94 5.25
CA PHE A 65 -10.59 20.20 6.51
C PHE A 65 -11.56 20.72 7.58
N ASP A 66 -12.37 21.74 7.26
CA ASP A 66 -13.39 22.26 8.17
C ASP A 66 -14.44 21.20 8.49
N GLY A 67 -14.80 21.12 9.77
CA GLY A 67 -15.82 20.20 10.24
C GLY A 67 -15.37 18.73 10.40
N ILE A 68 -14.15 18.37 10.00
CA ILE A 68 -13.59 17.06 10.25
C ILE A 68 -13.10 16.95 11.72
N ASN A 69 -13.14 15.75 12.28
CA ASN A 69 -12.55 15.52 13.60
C ASN A 69 -11.03 15.70 13.54
N GLU A 70 -10.44 16.39 14.52
CA GLU A 70 -9.01 16.72 14.55
C GLU A 70 -8.05 15.52 14.47
N LYS A 71 -8.53 14.31 14.81
CA LYS A 71 -7.78 13.04 14.70
C LYS A 71 -8.25 12.17 13.55
N GLY A 72 -9.16 12.66 12.69
CA GLY A 72 -9.75 11.88 11.60
C GLY A 72 -10.63 10.72 12.04
N ALA A 73 -11.07 10.69 13.31
CA ALA A 73 -11.84 9.58 13.87
C ALA A 73 -13.21 9.39 13.18
N ASP A 74 -13.74 10.43 12.57
CA ASP A 74 -15.03 10.45 11.88
C ASP A 74 -14.96 10.12 10.39
N ILE A 75 -13.76 9.85 9.85
CA ILE A 75 -13.63 9.44 8.45
C ILE A 75 -14.21 8.05 8.25
N ARG A 76 -15.03 7.91 7.21
CA ARG A 76 -15.54 6.61 6.71
C ARG A 76 -15.44 6.60 5.21
N PHE A 77 -15.04 5.46 4.65
CA PHE A 77 -15.14 5.22 3.23
C PHE A 77 -16.26 4.24 2.95
N VAL A 78 -17.01 4.51 1.90
CA VAL A 78 -18.16 3.71 1.47
C VAL A 78 -18.03 3.51 -0.04
N ALA A 79 -18.34 2.32 -0.51
CA ALA A 79 -18.29 2.00 -1.94
C ALA A 79 -19.29 2.84 -2.74
N GLY A 80 -19.23 2.76 -4.05
CA GLY A 80 -20.12 3.52 -4.96
C GLY A 80 -21.59 3.23 -4.78
N ASP A 81 -21.95 2.09 -4.15
CA ASP A 81 -23.32 1.74 -3.78
C ASP A 81 -23.91 2.55 -2.61
N ASP A 82 -23.07 3.38 -1.99
CA ASP A 82 -23.40 4.20 -0.81
C ASP A 82 -23.93 3.37 0.39
N GLN A 83 -23.50 2.12 0.51
CA GLN A 83 -23.91 1.18 1.56
C GLN A 83 -22.74 0.39 2.14
N THR A 84 -21.87 -0.14 1.29
CA THR A 84 -20.76 -1.01 1.67
C THR A 84 -19.62 -0.20 2.27
N VAL A 85 -19.36 -0.35 3.58
CA VAL A 85 -18.26 0.32 4.27
C VAL A 85 -16.94 -0.32 3.88
N LEU A 86 -15.96 0.51 3.50
CA LEU A 86 -14.61 0.10 3.14
C LEU A 86 -13.65 0.28 4.32
N ASN A 87 -12.78 -0.69 4.53
CA ASN A 87 -11.71 -0.55 5.52
C ASN A 87 -10.71 0.52 5.08
N HIS A 88 -10.11 1.19 6.05
CA HIS A 88 -9.11 2.20 5.78
C HIS A 88 -8.09 2.32 6.91
N GLN A 89 -6.93 2.88 6.60
CA GLN A 89 -5.87 3.21 7.55
C GLN A 89 -5.39 4.63 7.31
N LEU A 90 -5.26 5.41 8.37
CA LEU A 90 -4.60 6.72 8.31
C LEU A 90 -3.08 6.51 8.29
N GLU A 91 -2.44 6.85 7.19
CA GLU A 91 -0.97 6.89 7.04
C GLU A 91 -0.42 8.16 7.69
N ALA A 92 -1.03 9.29 7.35
CA ALA A 92 -0.75 10.60 7.94
C ALA A 92 -2.03 11.42 7.96
N PHE A 93 -2.24 12.18 9.03
CA PHE A 93 -3.38 13.04 9.17
C PHE A 93 -3.02 14.30 9.95
N ASP A 94 -2.97 15.43 9.29
CA ASP A 94 -2.70 16.73 9.88
C ASP A 94 -3.65 17.78 9.29
N PRO A 95 -4.81 18.02 9.93
CA PRO A 95 -5.77 19.00 9.46
C PRO A 95 -5.28 20.44 9.59
N LEU A 96 -4.31 20.72 10.48
CA LEU A 96 -3.72 22.05 10.63
C LEU A 96 -2.81 22.40 9.46
N LEU A 97 -2.03 21.44 8.98
CA LEU A 97 -1.24 21.57 7.76
C LEU A 97 -2.08 21.34 6.49
N GLY A 98 -3.34 20.94 6.65
CA GLY A 98 -4.26 20.69 5.54
C GLY A 98 -3.81 19.49 4.69
N MET A 99 -3.41 18.38 5.33
CA MET A 99 -2.91 17.18 4.67
C MET A 99 -3.47 15.90 5.30
N ALA A 100 -3.86 14.93 4.46
CA ALA A 100 -4.08 13.56 4.88
C ALA A 100 -3.65 12.56 3.80
N LEU A 101 -3.09 11.44 4.23
CA LEU A 101 -2.77 10.27 3.43
C LEU A 101 -3.51 9.08 4.05
N ILE A 102 -4.38 8.44 3.28
CA ILE A 102 -5.29 7.42 3.79
C ILE A 102 -5.31 6.24 2.83
N TRP A 103 -4.93 5.06 3.31
CA TRP A 103 -5.10 3.83 2.57
C TRP A 103 -6.54 3.35 2.67
N VAL A 104 -7.14 3.00 1.56
CA VAL A 104 -8.53 2.51 1.47
C VAL A 104 -8.53 1.17 0.77
N ASP A 105 -9.16 0.19 1.37
CA ASP A 105 -9.32 -1.15 0.83
C ASP A 105 -10.42 -1.15 -0.24
N LEU A 106 -10.03 -1.15 -1.51
CA LEU A 106 -10.97 -1.34 -2.61
C LEU A 106 -11.17 -2.83 -2.85
N PRO A 107 -12.41 -3.35 -2.75
CA PRO A 107 -12.69 -4.78 -2.99
C PRO A 107 -12.32 -5.23 -4.39
N GLU A 108 -12.39 -4.31 -5.35
CA GLU A 108 -12.04 -4.53 -6.73
C GLU A 108 -11.58 -3.23 -7.38
N LEU A 109 -10.48 -3.30 -8.11
CA LEU A 109 -10.02 -2.25 -9.00
C LEU A 109 -10.05 -2.79 -10.43
N ALA A 110 -11.15 -2.48 -11.14
CA ALA A 110 -11.37 -2.92 -12.51
C ALA A 110 -10.56 -2.08 -13.50
N ASP A 111 -10.16 -2.70 -14.62
CA ASP A 111 -9.47 -2.01 -15.71
C ASP A 111 -10.46 -1.31 -16.66
N GLY A 112 -10.04 -0.18 -17.22
CA GLY A 112 -10.80 0.55 -18.24
C GLY A 112 -12.10 1.19 -17.76
N GLN A 113 -12.27 1.40 -16.45
CA GLN A 113 -13.51 1.89 -15.86
C GLN A 113 -13.29 3.08 -14.94
N ARG A 114 -14.37 3.79 -14.65
CA ARG A 114 -14.46 4.74 -13.55
C ARG A 114 -15.26 4.12 -12.42
N GLN A 115 -14.69 4.14 -11.23
CA GLN A 115 -15.29 3.61 -10.00
C GLN A 115 -15.35 4.73 -8.98
N ASP A 116 -16.51 4.91 -8.36
CA ASP A 116 -16.70 5.92 -7.32
C ASP A 116 -16.64 5.28 -5.94
N ILE A 117 -16.07 5.99 -5.00
CA ILE A 117 -16.20 5.75 -3.57
C ILE A 117 -16.59 7.06 -2.89
N TRP A 118 -17.21 6.94 -1.73
CA TRP A 118 -17.62 8.08 -0.92
C TRP A 118 -16.76 8.16 0.34
N MET A 119 -16.25 9.33 0.64
CA MET A 119 -15.63 9.65 1.94
C MET A 119 -16.62 10.49 2.75
N TYR A 120 -17.09 9.95 3.88
CA TYR A 120 -17.95 10.61 4.84
C TYR A 120 -17.15 11.19 5.99
N TYR A 121 -17.53 12.39 6.49
CA TYR A 121 -16.89 13.06 7.60
C TYR A 121 -17.86 14.08 8.26
N GLY A 122 -17.46 14.73 9.35
CA GLY A 122 -18.27 15.72 10.06
C GLY A 122 -19.12 15.17 11.21
N ASN A 123 -18.88 13.91 11.66
CA ASN A 123 -19.49 13.38 12.87
C ASN A 123 -18.48 13.42 14.02
N GLN A 124 -18.49 14.50 14.80
CA GLN A 124 -17.55 14.73 15.90
C GLN A 124 -17.64 13.68 17.04
N LYS A 125 -18.73 12.91 17.08
CA LYS A 125 -18.94 11.86 18.10
C LYS A 125 -18.57 10.46 17.61
N ALA A 126 -18.20 10.33 16.33
CA ALA A 126 -17.88 9.02 15.76
C ALA A 126 -16.63 8.42 16.44
N PRO A 127 -16.65 7.14 16.83
CA PRO A 127 -15.44 6.45 17.26
C PRO A 127 -14.49 6.26 16.10
N ALA A 128 -13.18 6.20 16.37
CA ALA A 128 -12.21 5.85 15.34
C ALA A 128 -12.50 4.45 14.76
N SER A 129 -12.38 4.30 13.45
CA SER A 129 -12.62 3.04 12.73
C SER A 129 -11.47 2.62 11.82
N ALA A 130 -10.39 3.42 11.75
CA ALA A 130 -9.21 3.05 11.00
C ALA A 130 -8.65 1.70 11.48
N ASN A 131 -8.40 0.78 10.55
CA ASN A 131 -7.95 -0.57 10.86
C ASN A 131 -6.96 -1.06 9.78
N GLY A 132 -5.66 -0.95 10.07
CA GLY A 132 -4.61 -1.37 9.13
C GLY A 132 -4.66 -2.86 8.79
N GLN A 133 -5.00 -3.73 9.75
CA GLN A 133 -5.06 -5.17 9.53
C GLN A 133 -6.13 -5.60 8.53
N LEU A 134 -7.21 -4.84 8.41
CA LEU A 134 -8.28 -5.10 7.46
C LEU A 134 -8.14 -4.33 6.15
N THR A 135 -7.27 -3.31 6.12
CA THR A 135 -7.05 -2.48 4.92
C THR A 135 -6.22 -3.21 3.87
N PHE A 136 -5.31 -4.08 4.30
CA PHE A 136 -4.51 -4.91 3.42
C PHE A 136 -5.09 -6.32 3.38
N ASP A 137 -5.20 -6.90 2.17
CA ASP A 137 -5.74 -8.25 2.03
C ASP A 137 -4.80 -9.32 2.66
N PRO A 138 -5.29 -10.54 2.92
CA PRO A 138 -4.49 -11.59 3.58
C PRO A 138 -3.22 -12.02 2.83
N ASN A 139 -3.06 -11.67 1.55
CA ASN A 139 -1.85 -11.97 0.79
C ASN A 139 -0.71 -10.99 1.09
N TYR A 140 -1.02 -9.83 1.73
CA TYR A 140 0.01 -8.97 2.29
C TYR A 140 0.52 -9.59 3.58
N THR A 141 1.71 -10.17 3.53
CA THR A 141 2.33 -10.82 4.68
C THR A 141 3.14 -9.87 5.56
N LEU A 142 3.47 -8.69 5.03
CA LEU A 142 4.21 -7.64 5.72
C LEU A 142 3.94 -6.27 5.08
N VAL A 143 3.60 -5.28 5.90
CA VAL A 143 3.51 -3.87 5.49
C VAL A 143 4.14 -2.99 6.55
N TYR A 144 5.22 -2.28 6.21
CA TYR A 144 5.87 -1.30 7.08
C TYR A 144 5.64 0.12 6.55
N HIS A 145 5.13 0.98 7.41
CA HIS A 145 4.95 2.42 7.15
C HIS A 145 6.12 3.27 7.70
N PHE A 146 6.99 2.68 8.54
CA PHE A 146 8.12 3.36 9.19
C PHE A 146 7.71 4.59 10.00
N ASP A 147 6.47 4.63 10.49
CA ASP A 147 5.86 5.72 11.25
C ASP A 147 6.28 5.75 12.73
N GLY A 148 7.02 4.73 13.17
CA GLY A 148 7.54 4.62 14.54
C GLY A 148 8.63 5.65 14.86
N ALA A 149 8.87 5.88 16.15
CA ALA A 149 9.97 6.70 16.61
C ALA A 149 11.33 6.08 16.24
N ALA A 150 12.34 6.93 16.00
CA ALA A 150 13.72 6.47 15.84
C ALA A 150 14.16 5.67 17.07
N GLY A 151 14.87 4.58 16.87
CA GLY A 151 15.26 3.65 17.92
C GLY A 151 14.20 2.60 18.31
N ALA A 152 13.01 2.65 17.71
CA ALA A 152 11.99 1.62 17.87
C ALA A 152 11.98 0.68 16.64
N PRO A 153 11.69 -0.63 16.82
CA PRO A 153 11.46 -1.53 15.71
C PRO A 153 10.19 -1.13 14.93
N PRO A 154 10.21 -1.08 13.60
CA PRO A 154 9.01 -0.92 12.79
C PRO A 154 7.98 -2.01 13.07
N ARG A 155 6.72 -1.60 13.08
CA ARG A 155 5.59 -2.51 13.27
C ARG A 155 4.99 -2.91 11.92
N ASP A 156 4.63 -4.18 11.83
CA ASP A 156 3.83 -4.69 10.74
C ASP A 156 2.36 -4.30 10.95
N THR A 157 1.79 -3.65 9.96
CA THR A 157 0.38 -3.24 10.03
C THR A 157 -0.59 -4.37 9.68
N THR A 158 -0.10 -5.47 9.08
CA THR A 158 -0.94 -6.63 8.75
C THR A 158 -1.31 -7.46 9.99
N GLY A 159 -2.28 -8.35 9.83
CA GLY A 159 -2.65 -9.30 10.89
C GLY A 159 -1.56 -10.31 11.26
N ASN A 160 -0.48 -10.43 10.46
CA ASN A 160 0.60 -11.39 10.71
C ASN A 160 1.56 -10.95 11.82
N SER A 161 1.58 -9.65 12.16
CA SER A 161 2.43 -9.10 13.23
C SER A 161 3.93 -9.40 13.06
N ASN A 162 4.43 -9.40 11.83
CA ASN A 162 5.84 -9.59 11.49
C ASN A 162 6.68 -8.34 11.82
N ASN A 163 6.60 -7.88 13.05
CA ASN A 163 7.35 -6.71 13.53
C ASN A 163 8.85 -6.92 13.36
N ALA A 164 9.58 -5.87 13.03
CA ALA A 164 11.03 -5.94 12.92
C ALA A 164 11.66 -6.35 14.26
N GLN A 165 12.76 -7.08 14.19
CA GLN A 165 13.49 -7.58 15.35
C GLN A 165 14.56 -6.58 15.82
N THR A 166 14.97 -5.65 14.95
CA THR A 166 15.96 -4.61 15.26
C THR A 166 15.34 -3.23 15.13
N PRO A 167 15.84 -2.26 15.90
CA PRO A 167 15.34 -0.90 15.83
C PRO A 167 15.69 -0.24 14.48
N MET A 168 14.86 0.71 14.08
CA MET A 168 15.14 1.62 12.98
C MET A 168 16.16 2.70 13.44
N ALA A 169 17.27 2.85 12.72
CA ALA A 169 18.31 3.80 13.09
C ALA A 169 17.82 5.27 12.98
N ALA A 170 17.15 5.61 11.89
CA ALA A 170 16.59 6.93 11.67
C ALA A 170 15.29 6.85 10.87
N ALA A 171 14.33 7.73 11.21
CA ALA A 171 13.13 7.98 10.45
C ALA A 171 13.26 9.30 9.72
N VAL A 172 12.96 9.31 8.42
CA VAL A 172 12.98 10.51 7.56
C VAL A 172 11.64 10.67 6.86
N ASP A 173 11.44 11.80 6.21
CA ASP A 173 10.24 11.99 5.39
C ASP A 173 10.31 11.13 4.14
N GLY A 174 9.25 10.36 3.90
CA GLY A 174 9.07 9.53 2.73
C GLY A 174 8.30 10.23 1.63
N VAL A 175 8.10 9.54 0.52
CA VAL A 175 7.17 9.98 -0.55
C VAL A 175 5.73 9.78 -0.10
N ILE A 176 5.49 8.79 0.75
CA ILE A 176 4.23 8.51 1.42
C ILE A 176 4.56 8.38 2.90
N GLY A 177 4.09 9.32 3.73
CA GLY A 177 4.36 9.30 5.17
C GLY A 177 5.84 9.30 5.53
N ARG A 178 6.28 8.32 6.31
CA ARG A 178 7.65 8.20 6.83
C ARG A 178 8.45 7.12 6.07
N ALA A 179 9.76 7.17 6.22
CA ALA A 179 10.69 6.19 5.66
C ALA A 179 11.83 5.88 6.62
N ALA A 180 12.42 4.69 6.51
CA ALA A 180 13.65 4.33 7.20
C ALA A 180 14.87 4.77 6.39
N GLN A 181 15.85 5.39 7.07
CA GLN A 181 17.14 5.72 6.48
C GLN A 181 18.18 4.68 6.86
N PHE A 182 18.90 4.17 5.86
CA PHE A 182 20.02 3.25 6.03
C PHE A 182 21.32 3.94 5.60
N ALA A 183 22.22 4.12 6.55
CA ALA A 183 23.50 4.83 6.33
C ALA A 183 24.72 3.88 6.39
N GLY A 184 24.56 2.61 6.01
CA GLY A 184 25.62 1.61 6.05
C GLY A 184 25.88 0.98 7.43
N GLY A 185 24.95 1.12 8.36
CA GLY A 185 24.96 0.47 9.68
C GLY A 185 24.37 -0.94 9.66
N ALA A 186 23.89 -1.41 10.82
CA ALA A 186 23.19 -2.68 10.93
C ALA A 186 21.88 -2.66 10.13
N PRO A 187 21.54 -3.76 9.42
CA PRO A 187 20.29 -3.87 8.70
C PRO A 187 19.09 -3.97 9.65
N LEU A 188 17.92 -3.67 9.13
CA LEU A 188 16.67 -3.95 9.81
C LEU A 188 16.32 -5.43 9.62
N MET A 189 16.25 -6.20 10.71
CA MET A 189 15.99 -7.62 10.65
C MET A 189 14.50 -7.93 10.70
N LEU A 190 14.03 -8.75 9.75
CA LEU A 190 12.68 -9.30 9.71
C LEU A 190 12.67 -10.69 10.39
N PRO A 191 11.57 -11.07 11.07
CA PRO A 191 11.49 -12.36 11.73
C PRO A 191 11.46 -13.53 10.73
N ALA A 192 11.95 -14.69 11.17
CA ALA A 192 11.64 -15.96 10.53
C ALA A 192 10.23 -16.40 10.96
N SER A 193 9.21 -16.02 10.20
CA SER A 193 7.82 -16.36 10.50
C SER A 193 7.25 -17.22 9.37
N PRO A 194 6.30 -18.13 9.69
CA PRO A 194 5.66 -18.96 8.67
C PRO A 194 4.98 -18.17 7.55
N SER A 195 4.41 -17.00 7.88
CA SER A 195 3.78 -16.12 6.88
C SER A 195 4.77 -15.43 5.95
N LEU A 196 6.05 -15.32 6.34
CA LEU A 196 7.14 -14.82 5.50
C LEU A 196 7.91 -15.91 4.78
N ALA A 197 7.59 -17.19 5.00
CA ALA A 197 8.26 -18.30 4.32
C ALA A 197 8.03 -18.22 2.81
N VAL A 198 9.08 -18.39 2.04
CA VAL A 198 9.02 -18.49 0.58
C VAL A 198 9.12 -19.98 0.23
N PRO A 199 8.05 -20.61 -0.30
CA PRO A 199 8.14 -22.00 -0.75
C PRO A 199 8.96 -22.12 -2.03
N ALA A 200 9.51 -23.32 -2.28
CA ALA A 200 10.21 -23.60 -3.53
C ALA A 200 9.30 -23.32 -4.74
N ALA A 201 9.79 -22.59 -5.72
CA ALA A 201 9.03 -22.13 -6.88
C ALA A 201 7.71 -21.42 -6.52
N GLY A 202 7.63 -20.82 -5.33
CA GLY A 202 6.46 -20.09 -4.86
C GLY A 202 6.32 -18.73 -5.53
N ALA A 203 5.07 -18.24 -5.59
CA ALA A 203 4.80 -16.87 -5.94
C ALA A 203 5.31 -15.94 -4.81
N PHE A 204 5.89 -14.80 -5.21
CA PHE A 204 6.42 -13.82 -4.28
C PHE A 204 6.33 -12.43 -4.89
N THR A 205 6.01 -11.44 -4.07
CA THR A 205 6.09 -10.03 -4.45
C THR A 205 6.76 -9.25 -3.33
N PHE A 206 7.74 -8.44 -3.70
CA PHE A 206 8.32 -7.40 -2.87
C PHE A 206 8.12 -6.06 -3.55
N SER A 207 7.76 -5.02 -2.80
CA SER A 207 7.72 -3.66 -3.33
C SER A 207 8.09 -2.65 -2.25
N ALA A 208 8.77 -1.58 -2.66
CA ALA A 208 9.14 -0.48 -1.78
C ALA A 208 9.39 0.80 -2.60
N TRP A 209 9.15 1.94 -1.98
CA TRP A 209 9.73 3.20 -2.44
C TRP A 209 11.17 3.28 -1.93
N VAL A 210 12.09 3.56 -2.81
CA VAL A 210 13.52 3.67 -2.50
C VAL A 210 14.09 4.99 -3.00
N ARG A 211 15.06 5.54 -2.26
CA ARG A 211 15.83 6.71 -2.64
C ARG A 211 17.31 6.44 -2.38
N ALA A 212 18.09 6.31 -3.44
CA ALA A 212 19.53 6.14 -3.37
C ALA A 212 20.20 7.52 -3.50
N ASP A 213 20.64 8.10 -2.38
CA ASP A 213 21.25 9.44 -2.38
C ASP A 213 22.66 9.43 -3.02
N GLN A 214 23.44 8.37 -2.72
CA GLN A 214 24.76 8.14 -3.30
C GLN A 214 24.84 6.69 -3.81
N PRO A 215 24.54 6.44 -5.08
CA PRO A 215 24.47 5.08 -5.62
C PRO A 215 25.88 4.50 -5.92
N ALA A 216 26.84 4.64 -4.99
CA ALA A 216 28.17 4.07 -5.11
C ALA A 216 28.20 2.65 -4.53
N GLY A 217 28.84 1.73 -5.25
CA GLY A 217 28.96 0.33 -4.82
C GLY A 217 27.64 -0.43 -4.86
N GLU A 218 27.59 -1.53 -4.12
CA GLU A 218 26.42 -2.38 -3.99
C GLU A 218 25.67 -2.06 -2.70
N GLN A 219 24.37 -1.86 -2.81
CA GLN A 219 23.45 -1.56 -1.71
C GLN A 219 22.29 -2.55 -1.77
N LEU A 220 22.08 -3.32 -0.70
CA LEU A 220 20.98 -4.26 -0.62
C LEU A 220 19.75 -3.58 -0.02
N VAL A 221 18.65 -3.65 -0.74
CA VAL A 221 17.32 -3.20 -0.30
C VAL A 221 16.66 -4.31 0.53
N TYR A 222 16.72 -5.54 0.02
CA TYR A 222 16.23 -6.75 0.69
C TYR A 222 17.24 -7.88 0.51
N ALA A 223 17.51 -8.61 1.57
CA ALA A 223 18.35 -9.78 1.54
C ALA A 223 17.74 -10.93 2.36
N ARG A 224 17.76 -12.13 1.82
CA ARG A 224 17.42 -13.34 2.54
C ARG A 224 18.35 -14.47 2.12
N ARG A 225 18.93 -15.16 3.11
CA ARG A 225 19.87 -16.27 2.88
C ARG A 225 19.48 -17.46 3.75
N ASP A 226 19.44 -18.65 3.16
CA ASP A 226 19.05 -19.88 3.84
C ASP A 226 19.84 -21.07 3.31
N ALA A 227 20.75 -21.64 4.10
CA ALA A 227 21.50 -22.87 3.80
C ALA A 227 22.09 -22.93 2.37
N GLY A 228 22.68 -21.82 1.91
CA GLY A 228 23.28 -21.72 0.57
C GLY A 228 22.30 -21.16 -0.50
N ASN A 229 21.03 -21.05 -0.18
CA ASN A 229 20.04 -20.34 -1.00
C ASN A 229 20.04 -18.84 -0.69
N ALA A 230 19.75 -18.02 -1.69
CA ALA A 230 19.66 -16.58 -1.50
C ALA A 230 18.63 -15.93 -2.45
N LEU A 231 17.96 -14.91 -1.93
CA LEU A 231 17.24 -13.90 -2.72
C LEU A 231 17.74 -12.53 -2.29
N LEU A 232 18.33 -11.79 -3.22
CA LEU A 232 18.83 -10.44 -3.00
C LEU A 232 18.13 -9.48 -3.97
N ILE A 233 17.68 -8.35 -3.45
CA ILE A 233 17.16 -7.23 -4.21
C ILE A 233 18.02 -6.03 -3.82
N GLY A 234 18.65 -5.39 -4.80
CA GLY A 234 19.61 -4.32 -4.50
C GLY A 234 19.81 -3.35 -5.63
N ILE A 235 20.76 -2.45 -5.42
CA ILE A 235 21.20 -1.42 -6.35
C ILE A 235 22.71 -1.51 -6.41
N ASN A 236 23.28 -1.71 -7.60
CA ASN A 236 24.73 -1.71 -7.81
C ASN A 236 25.12 -0.54 -8.73
N GLN A 237 25.90 0.40 -8.20
CA GLN A 237 26.27 1.62 -8.92
C GLN A 237 25.06 2.34 -9.55
N GLY A 238 23.97 2.40 -8.81
CA GLY A 238 22.72 3.02 -9.27
C GLY A 238 21.80 2.11 -10.10
N VAL A 239 22.24 0.93 -10.53
CA VAL A 239 21.43 0.00 -11.34
C VAL A 239 20.74 -1.01 -10.42
N PRO A 240 19.39 -1.08 -10.40
CA PRO A 240 18.67 -2.09 -9.64
C PRO A 240 18.92 -3.50 -10.18
N PHE A 241 18.95 -4.46 -9.28
CA PHE A 241 19.09 -5.88 -9.62
C PHE A 241 18.26 -6.77 -8.70
N VAL A 242 17.94 -7.95 -9.20
CA VAL A 242 17.52 -9.10 -8.40
C VAL A 242 18.49 -10.25 -8.63
N GLU A 243 18.82 -10.97 -7.58
CA GLU A 243 19.73 -12.11 -7.62
C GLU A 243 19.12 -13.30 -6.89
N VAL A 244 19.13 -14.47 -7.53
CA VAL A 244 18.68 -15.76 -6.97
C VAL A 244 19.82 -16.75 -7.05
N ASN A 245 20.31 -17.24 -5.92
CA ASN A 245 21.39 -18.24 -5.84
C ASN A 245 22.63 -17.88 -6.68
N GLY A 246 23.06 -16.60 -6.63
CA GLY A 246 24.21 -16.10 -7.37
C GLY A 246 23.93 -15.78 -8.86
N GLN A 247 22.74 -16.07 -9.36
CA GLN A 247 22.33 -15.65 -10.69
C GLN A 247 21.67 -14.28 -10.61
N ARG A 248 22.26 -13.29 -11.25
CA ARG A 248 21.77 -11.90 -11.24
C ARG A 248 21.04 -11.57 -12.53
N SER A 249 19.97 -10.80 -12.41
CA SER A 249 19.25 -10.24 -13.55
C SER A 249 20.15 -9.35 -14.42
N GLN A 250 19.86 -9.27 -15.72
CA GLN A 250 20.60 -8.38 -16.62
C GLN A 250 20.45 -6.91 -16.17
N PRO A 251 21.50 -6.10 -16.31
CA PRO A 251 21.44 -4.70 -15.95
C PRO A 251 20.34 -3.95 -16.74
N GLY A 252 19.53 -3.17 -16.02
CA GLY A 252 18.55 -2.25 -16.59
C GLY A 252 19.07 -0.81 -16.56
N GLN A 253 18.13 0.15 -16.52
CA GLN A 253 18.47 1.57 -16.39
C GLN A 253 18.83 1.91 -14.94
N SER A 254 19.77 2.84 -14.76
CA SER A 254 20.11 3.38 -13.46
C SER A 254 18.93 4.17 -12.87
N LEU A 255 18.79 4.10 -11.57
CA LEU A 255 17.89 4.98 -10.80
C LEU A 255 18.39 6.42 -10.89
N THR A 256 17.48 7.37 -10.83
CA THR A 256 17.82 8.78 -10.65
C THR A 256 18.33 9.00 -9.23
N PRO A 257 19.57 9.48 -9.01
CA PRO A 257 20.09 9.74 -7.68
C PRO A 257 19.21 10.73 -6.90
N ALA A 258 19.11 10.52 -5.59
CA ALA A 258 18.36 11.36 -4.65
C ALA A 258 16.86 11.56 -5.00
N ALA A 259 16.31 10.74 -5.89
CA ALA A 259 14.88 10.74 -6.22
C ALA A 259 14.18 9.48 -5.69
N TRP A 260 12.96 9.64 -5.19
CA TRP A 260 12.12 8.52 -4.82
C TRP A 260 11.65 7.76 -6.07
N GLN A 261 11.84 6.46 -6.09
CA GLN A 261 11.40 5.58 -7.16
C GLN A 261 10.81 4.31 -6.58
N HIS A 262 9.75 3.82 -7.19
CA HIS A 262 9.13 2.57 -6.77
C HIS A 262 9.88 1.39 -7.37
N LEU A 263 10.37 0.50 -6.52
CA LEU A 263 11.02 -0.76 -6.87
C LEU A 263 10.08 -1.91 -6.54
N ALA A 264 9.87 -2.83 -7.48
CA ALA A 264 9.13 -4.05 -7.21
C ALA A 264 9.79 -5.26 -7.86
N VAL A 265 9.66 -6.40 -7.21
CA VAL A 265 10.11 -7.70 -7.71
C VAL A 265 8.96 -8.69 -7.57
N THR A 266 8.63 -9.38 -8.65
CA THR A 266 7.64 -10.47 -8.64
C THR A 266 8.29 -11.77 -9.07
N ALA A 267 7.85 -12.88 -8.48
CA ALA A 267 8.17 -14.23 -8.93
C ALA A 267 6.87 -15.01 -9.17
N ASP A 268 6.83 -15.75 -10.29
CA ASP A 268 5.66 -16.54 -10.72
C ASP A 268 5.90 -18.05 -10.64
N GLY A 269 7.01 -18.46 -10.03
CA GLY A 269 7.45 -19.86 -9.95
C GLY A 269 8.47 -20.27 -11.00
N SER A 270 8.60 -19.52 -12.10
CA SER A 270 9.53 -19.82 -13.20
C SER A 270 10.42 -18.64 -13.57
N ARG A 271 9.99 -17.45 -13.28
CA ARG A 271 10.61 -16.17 -13.64
C ARG A 271 10.54 -15.20 -12.48
N VAL A 272 11.60 -14.45 -12.30
CA VAL A 272 11.65 -13.30 -11.41
C VAL A 272 11.76 -12.03 -12.25
N THR A 273 10.86 -11.08 -12.05
CA THR A 273 10.81 -9.83 -12.82
C THR A 273 11.00 -8.64 -11.90
N LEU A 274 11.90 -7.74 -12.29
CA LEU A 274 12.19 -6.48 -11.61
C LEU A 274 11.48 -5.33 -12.32
N TYR A 275 10.82 -4.48 -11.54
CA TYR A 275 10.11 -3.31 -12.01
C TYR A 275 10.66 -2.04 -11.37
N VAL A 276 10.73 -0.97 -12.14
CA VAL A 276 11.00 0.39 -11.66
C VAL A 276 9.87 1.30 -12.12
N ASN A 277 9.24 1.99 -11.18
CA ASN A 277 8.10 2.87 -11.43
C ASN A 277 6.98 2.19 -12.26
N GLY A 278 6.66 0.93 -11.91
CA GLY A 278 5.63 0.12 -12.56
C GLY A 278 6.01 -0.49 -13.90
N ARG A 279 7.23 -0.24 -14.41
CA ARG A 279 7.70 -0.80 -15.70
C ARG A 279 8.68 -1.93 -15.46
N ALA A 280 8.48 -3.07 -16.13
CA ALA A 280 9.44 -4.16 -16.12
C ALA A 280 10.76 -3.70 -16.78
N THR A 281 11.86 -3.77 -16.04
CA THR A 281 13.17 -3.31 -16.49
C THR A 281 14.15 -4.46 -16.72
N SER A 282 14.00 -5.55 -16.00
CA SER A 282 14.79 -6.76 -16.22
C SER A 282 14.08 -7.99 -15.69
N SER A 283 14.51 -9.16 -16.12
CA SER A 283 13.99 -10.44 -15.63
C SER A 283 15.09 -11.49 -15.56
N LEU A 284 14.86 -12.50 -14.71
CA LEU A 284 15.71 -13.65 -14.53
C LEU A 284 14.88 -14.93 -14.69
N ALA A 285 15.26 -15.83 -15.57
CA ALA A 285 14.63 -17.15 -15.69
C ALA A 285 15.14 -18.04 -14.55
N ALA A 286 14.50 -17.92 -13.39
CA ALA A 286 14.82 -18.66 -12.18
C ALA A 286 13.57 -18.89 -11.34
N SER A 287 13.52 -20.02 -10.66
CA SER A 287 12.56 -20.30 -9.59
C SER A 287 13.16 -19.87 -8.26
N LEU A 288 12.33 -19.33 -7.36
CA LEU A 288 12.80 -19.04 -6.01
C LEU A 288 13.10 -20.33 -5.26
N PRO A 289 14.20 -20.39 -4.50
CA PRO A 289 14.47 -21.49 -3.59
C PRO A 289 13.57 -21.38 -2.34
N PRO A 290 13.43 -22.45 -1.54
CA PRO A 290 12.78 -22.32 -0.24
C PRO A 290 13.63 -21.43 0.68
N LEU A 291 13.00 -20.44 1.33
CA LEU A 291 13.63 -19.49 2.22
C LEU A 291 12.79 -19.35 3.49
N ASN A 292 13.31 -19.80 4.63
CA ASN A 292 12.60 -19.83 5.93
C ASN A 292 13.34 -19.10 7.05
N THR A 293 14.50 -18.52 6.76
CA THR A 293 15.33 -17.78 7.71
C THR A 293 14.84 -16.33 7.89
N PRO A 294 15.36 -15.57 8.87
CA PRO A 294 15.21 -14.12 8.91
C PRO A 294 15.66 -13.45 7.61
N ALA A 295 15.03 -12.34 7.26
CA ALA A 295 15.46 -11.48 6.15
C ALA A 295 15.98 -10.14 6.69
N ALA A 296 16.61 -9.36 5.83
CA ALA A 296 17.15 -8.04 6.16
C ALA A 296 16.67 -6.98 5.17
N LEU A 297 16.46 -5.74 5.65
CA LEU A 297 16.26 -4.56 4.83
C LEU A 297 17.42 -3.60 5.04
N GLY A 298 17.89 -2.96 3.96
CA GLY A 298 18.94 -1.95 3.98
C GLY A 298 20.34 -2.49 4.24
N GLY A 299 20.55 -3.79 4.07
CA GLY A 299 21.83 -4.47 4.20
C GLY A 299 21.71 -5.99 4.07
N ASP A 300 22.82 -6.72 4.22
CA ASP A 300 22.83 -8.18 4.18
C ASP A 300 22.45 -8.79 5.53
N VAL A 301 21.97 -10.04 5.49
CA VAL A 301 21.76 -10.83 6.69
C VAL A 301 23.10 -11.07 7.37
N PRO A 302 23.26 -10.75 8.66
CA PRO A 302 24.50 -11.03 9.38
C PRO A 302 24.87 -12.51 9.30
N ALA A 303 26.16 -12.82 9.08
CA ALA A 303 26.63 -14.19 9.15
C ALA A 303 26.30 -14.76 10.54
N PRO A 304 25.87 -16.06 10.63
CA PRO A 304 25.67 -16.69 11.93
C PRO A 304 26.96 -16.59 12.73
N ALA A 305 26.84 -16.19 14.02
CA ALA A 305 27.98 -16.16 14.91
C ALA A 305 28.59 -17.57 14.94
N VAL A 306 29.85 -17.68 14.55
CA VAL A 306 30.59 -18.95 14.71
C VAL A 306 30.72 -19.12 16.21
N ALA A 307 30.10 -20.16 16.77
CA ALA A 307 30.31 -20.52 18.15
C ALA A 307 31.81 -20.85 18.34
N ALA A 308 32.45 -20.04 19.21
CA ALA A 308 33.87 -20.24 19.59
C ALA A 308 34.03 -21.43 20.51
#